data_108901ca4b44b4a0a42ca0d2d7cd47ec
#
_entry.id   108901ca4b44b4a0a42ca0d2d7cd47ec
#
_cell.length_a   1.000
_cell.length_b   1.000
_cell.length_c   1.000
_cell.angle_alpha   90.00
_cell.angle_beta   90.00
_cell.angle_gamma   90.00
#
_symmetry.space_group_name_H-M   'P 1'
#
loop_
_entity.id
_entity.type
_entity.pdbx_description
1 polymer ?
#
loop_
_entity_poly.entity_id
_entity_poly.type
_entity_poly.pdbx_seq_one_letter_code
_entity_poly.pdbx_strand_id
1 'polypeptide(L)'
;SEDGTKGFSIATGDKRLNKVYAYTEKGSIGDTAKIYPLACAIKSIPSVVKADIEKYYQEPSLREARQVIGVISGPHVKTHWNQDYPYNSMCPYFASVESDRYLKGHAPVGCAAVATAQVVAYYQRFTSSVRDVHTGLPYKYDFFELTRNPKISYELDRDNPLVFEVSQLCYEIGVGCQIKWSDRKGNLDDPRKIATYLTSKQGYSIECDNDANVDINKLSRNIQRGNPHISAGTRKKPQSGHVWIWDGVQVNANSEVTLVHCNWGHGFTSGISDSDGWYTISRMEQPDPDMQP
;
A
#
# COMPACT_ATOMS: atom_id res chain seq x y z
N SER A 1 13.70 13.57 -8.80
CA SER A 1 14.40 14.63 -8.06
C SER A 1 15.04 14.03 -6.82
N GLU A 2 16.22 14.48 -6.42
CA GLU A 2 16.94 13.95 -5.24
C GLU A 2 16.26 14.34 -3.92
N ASP A 3 15.38 15.32 -3.94
CA ASP A 3 14.68 15.85 -2.75
C ASP A 3 13.31 15.21 -2.46
N GLY A 4 12.89 14.23 -3.30
CA GLY A 4 11.61 13.53 -3.14
C GLY A 4 10.35 14.39 -3.29
N THR A 5 10.50 15.68 -3.68
CA THR A 5 9.37 16.62 -3.86
C THR A 5 8.69 16.45 -5.21
N LYS A 6 9.38 15.84 -6.17
CA LYS A 6 8.88 15.57 -7.54
C LYS A 6 8.81 14.07 -7.76
N GLY A 7 7.77 13.63 -8.42
CA GLY A 7 7.61 12.24 -8.81
C GLY A 7 8.48 11.84 -10.00
N PHE A 8 8.23 10.65 -10.51
CA PHE A 8 8.85 10.13 -11.72
C PHE A 8 7.81 9.54 -12.67
N SER A 9 8.18 9.43 -13.93
CA SER A 9 7.42 8.69 -14.92
C SER A 9 8.36 7.78 -15.71
N ILE A 10 7.91 6.58 -16.02
CA ILE A 10 8.61 5.62 -16.87
C ILE A 10 7.74 5.37 -18.10
N ALA A 11 8.21 5.82 -19.23
CA ALA A 11 7.55 5.66 -20.52
C ALA A 11 8.50 4.98 -21.51
N THR A 12 7.94 4.35 -22.53
CA THR A 12 8.75 3.81 -23.63
C THR A 12 9.25 4.92 -24.55
N GLY A 13 10.50 4.80 -25.01
CA GLY A 13 11.01 5.56 -26.14
C GLY A 13 10.69 4.92 -27.50
N ASP A 14 10.04 3.76 -27.51
CA ASP A 14 9.67 3.03 -28.72
C ASP A 14 8.37 3.60 -29.31
N LYS A 15 8.45 4.17 -30.50
CA LYS A 15 7.31 4.80 -31.19
C LYS A 15 6.13 3.84 -31.46
N ARG A 16 6.37 2.54 -31.43
CA ARG A 16 5.34 1.50 -31.62
C ARG A 16 4.40 1.40 -30.42
N LEU A 17 4.88 1.70 -29.21
CA LEU A 17 4.14 1.41 -27.99
C LEU A 17 3.43 2.64 -27.38
N ASN A 18 3.99 3.83 -27.51
CA ASN A 18 3.44 5.09 -26.97
C ASN A 18 2.71 4.91 -25.61
N LYS A 19 3.39 4.33 -24.62
CA LYS A 19 2.81 3.86 -23.37
C LYS A 19 3.61 4.33 -22.16
N VAL A 20 2.91 4.72 -21.10
CA VAL A 20 3.47 4.94 -19.74
C VAL A 20 3.32 3.64 -18.96
N TYR A 21 4.40 3.21 -18.31
CA TYR A 21 4.45 1.97 -17.52
C TYR A 21 4.39 2.20 -16.02
N ALA A 22 4.81 3.37 -15.57
CA ALA A 22 4.65 3.80 -14.17
C ALA A 22 4.73 5.32 -14.08
N TYR A 23 4.01 5.88 -13.12
CA TYR A 23 4.22 7.26 -12.71
C TYR A 23 3.79 7.47 -11.25
N THR A 24 4.45 8.41 -10.62
CA THR A 24 4.12 8.90 -9.28
C THR A 24 4.13 10.42 -9.29
N GLU A 25 3.32 11.02 -8.44
CA GLU A 25 3.36 12.48 -8.27
C GLU A 25 4.52 12.90 -7.37
N LYS A 26 4.93 12.02 -6.46
CA LYS A 26 6.02 12.23 -5.50
C LYS A 26 6.87 10.97 -5.43
N GLY A 27 8.07 11.10 -4.87
CA GLY A 27 8.95 9.96 -4.68
C GLY A 27 10.07 9.88 -5.70
N SER A 28 10.94 8.90 -5.54
CA SER A 28 12.12 8.68 -6.35
C SER A 28 12.23 7.24 -6.82
N ILE A 29 12.71 7.03 -8.03
CA ILE A 29 13.05 5.68 -8.50
C ILE A 29 14.15 5.03 -7.63
N GLY A 30 14.95 5.85 -6.94
CA GLY A 30 15.94 5.37 -5.97
C GLY A 30 15.36 4.65 -4.76
N ASP A 31 14.06 4.86 -4.47
CA ASP A 31 13.37 4.21 -3.37
C ASP A 31 13.16 2.71 -3.58
N THR A 32 13.38 2.21 -4.82
CA THR A 32 13.39 0.78 -5.13
C THR A 32 14.36 -0.02 -4.24
N ALA A 33 15.43 0.61 -3.75
CA ALA A 33 16.35 -0.03 -2.81
C ALA A 33 15.74 -0.30 -1.43
N LYS A 34 14.72 0.46 -1.06
CA LYS A 34 14.09 0.46 0.27
C LYS A 34 12.69 -0.14 0.25
N ILE A 35 11.95 0.02 -0.84
CA ILE A 35 10.57 -0.46 -1.01
C ILE A 35 10.61 -1.64 -1.97
N TYR A 36 10.63 -2.85 -1.44
CA TYR A 36 10.79 -4.06 -2.23
C TYR A 36 9.69 -4.27 -3.29
N PRO A 37 8.38 -4.10 -3.00
CA PRO A 37 7.34 -4.23 -4.03
C PRO A 37 7.48 -3.20 -5.14
N LEU A 38 7.89 -1.96 -4.83
CA LEU A 38 8.22 -0.95 -5.83
C LEU A 38 9.38 -1.43 -6.73
N ALA A 39 10.41 -2.04 -6.12
CA ALA A 39 11.51 -2.63 -6.88
C ALA A 39 11.02 -3.71 -7.85
N CYS A 40 10.10 -4.57 -7.43
CA CYS A 40 9.51 -5.60 -8.28
C CYS A 40 8.70 -4.97 -9.42
N ALA A 41 7.85 -3.98 -9.13
CA ALA A 41 7.08 -3.27 -10.13
C ALA A 41 7.99 -2.65 -11.22
N ILE A 42 9.04 -1.94 -10.81
CA ILE A 42 9.97 -1.30 -11.75
C ILE A 42 10.77 -2.35 -12.55
N LYS A 43 11.27 -3.40 -11.90
CA LYS A 43 12.03 -4.48 -12.55
C LYS A 43 11.20 -5.28 -13.56
N SER A 44 9.88 -5.35 -13.40
CA SER A 44 9.00 -6.06 -14.34
C SER A 44 8.79 -5.31 -15.65
N ILE A 45 9.00 -3.99 -15.69
CA ILE A 45 8.74 -3.14 -16.86
C ILE A 45 9.42 -3.63 -18.15
N PRO A 46 10.71 -4.02 -18.17
CA PRO A 46 11.34 -4.52 -19.39
C PRO A 46 10.64 -5.74 -20.00
N SER A 47 10.17 -6.65 -19.15
CA SER A 47 9.43 -7.83 -19.60
C SER A 47 8.05 -7.47 -20.17
N VAL A 48 7.38 -6.48 -19.56
CA VAL A 48 6.11 -5.94 -20.07
C VAL A 48 6.31 -5.26 -21.43
N VAL A 49 7.35 -4.43 -21.56
CA VAL A 49 7.70 -3.78 -22.82
C VAL A 49 7.92 -4.83 -23.92
N LYS A 50 8.65 -5.91 -23.60
CA LYS A 50 8.88 -7.01 -24.54
C LYS A 50 7.56 -7.66 -25.00
N ALA A 51 6.69 -7.99 -24.04
CA ALA A 51 5.38 -8.57 -24.35
C ALA A 51 4.50 -7.62 -25.19
N ASP A 52 4.50 -6.33 -24.89
CA ASP A 52 3.77 -5.33 -25.66
C ASP A 52 4.32 -5.21 -27.11
N ILE A 53 5.63 -5.33 -27.31
CA ILE A 53 6.25 -5.37 -28.65
C ILE A 53 5.81 -6.63 -29.41
N GLU A 54 5.83 -7.79 -28.75
CA GLU A 54 5.37 -9.04 -29.36
C GLU A 54 3.90 -8.94 -29.78
N LYS A 55 3.04 -8.43 -28.90
CA LYS A 55 1.62 -8.19 -29.18
C LYS A 55 1.41 -7.22 -30.35
N TYR A 56 2.20 -6.17 -30.45
CA TYR A 56 2.15 -5.21 -31.55
C TYR A 56 2.37 -5.89 -32.92
N TYR A 57 3.22 -6.89 -33.00
CA TYR A 57 3.45 -7.61 -34.27
C TYR A 57 2.39 -8.67 -34.55
N GLN A 58 1.80 -9.26 -33.51
CA GLN A 58 0.78 -10.30 -33.67
C GLN A 58 -0.61 -9.75 -33.99
N GLU A 59 -0.91 -8.53 -33.53
CA GLU A 59 -2.24 -7.91 -33.66
C GLU A 59 -2.16 -6.60 -34.44
N PRO A 60 -2.27 -6.62 -35.79
CA PRO A 60 -2.20 -5.41 -36.62
C PRO A 60 -3.22 -4.32 -36.26
N SER A 61 -4.38 -4.71 -35.76
CA SER A 61 -5.43 -3.78 -35.28
C SER A 61 -4.98 -2.87 -34.13
N LEU A 62 -4.00 -3.31 -33.32
CA LEU A 62 -3.45 -2.49 -32.26
C LEU A 62 -2.49 -1.40 -32.75
N ARG A 63 -2.03 -1.47 -34.00
CA ARG A 63 -1.12 -0.48 -34.60
C ARG A 63 -1.81 0.88 -34.77
N GLU A 64 -3.12 0.90 -34.90
CA GLU A 64 -3.92 2.11 -35.07
C GLU A 64 -4.57 2.59 -33.76
N ALA A 65 -4.68 1.73 -32.78
CA ALA A 65 -5.25 2.07 -31.49
C ALA A 65 -4.27 2.94 -30.70
N ARG A 66 -4.42 4.27 -30.79
CA ARG A 66 -3.90 5.16 -29.77
C ARG A 66 -4.44 4.67 -28.42
N GLN A 67 -3.58 4.60 -27.41
CA GLN A 67 -4.03 4.28 -26.05
C GLN A 67 -5.01 5.37 -25.59
N VAL A 68 -6.27 5.18 -25.91
CA VAL A 68 -7.34 6.02 -25.37
C VAL A 68 -7.51 5.56 -23.92
N ILE A 69 -7.20 6.43 -22.98
CA ILE A 69 -7.54 6.21 -21.58
C ILE A 69 -9.06 6.11 -21.53
N GLY A 70 -9.56 4.92 -21.16
CA GLY A 70 -11.01 4.70 -21.05
C GLY A 70 -11.55 5.25 -19.74
N VAL A 71 -11.12 4.69 -18.63
CA VAL A 71 -11.59 5.07 -17.28
C VAL A 71 -10.42 5.07 -16.30
N ILE A 72 -10.38 6.08 -15.44
CA ILE A 72 -9.53 6.13 -14.25
C ILE A 72 -10.45 6.12 -13.04
N SER A 73 -10.28 5.15 -12.14
CA SER A 73 -10.99 5.05 -10.88
C SER A 73 -10.01 5.04 -9.73
N GLY A 74 -10.20 5.88 -8.74
CA GLY A 74 -9.28 6.07 -7.61
C GLY A 74 -8.18 7.11 -7.89
N PRO A 75 -7.16 7.22 -7.04
CA PRO A 75 -7.01 6.47 -5.79
C PRO A 75 -8.11 6.77 -4.78
N HIS A 76 -8.63 5.73 -4.14
CA HIS A 76 -9.74 5.86 -3.19
C HIS A 76 -9.25 6.17 -1.77
N VAL A 77 -8.16 5.53 -1.34
CA VAL A 77 -7.54 5.75 -0.03
C VAL A 77 -6.67 7.00 -0.09
N LYS A 78 -7.08 8.04 0.64
CA LYS A 78 -6.40 9.35 0.61
C LYS A 78 -5.28 9.47 1.64
N THR A 79 -5.21 8.56 2.59
CA THR A 79 -4.18 8.54 3.62
C THR A 79 -2.87 7.99 3.08
N HIS A 80 -1.74 8.57 3.54
CA HIS A 80 -0.37 8.17 3.19
C HIS A 80 0.39 7.89 4.49
N TRP A 81 -0.13 6.94 5.27
CA TRP A 81 0.46 6.59 6.55
C TRP A 81 1.67 5.67 6.39
N ASN A 82 2.48 5.61 7.43
CA ASN A 82 3.70 4.81 7.46
C ASN A 82 3.82 4.01 8.77
N GLN A 83 4.96 3.36 8.96
CA GLN A 83 5.17 2.45 10.08
C GLN A 83 5.86 3.10 11.28
N ASP A 84 6.38 4.32 11.12
CA ASP A 84 7.19 5.03 12.10
C ASP A 84 6.35 6.02 12.92
N TYR A 85 6.99 6.87 13.70
CA TYR A 85 6.31 7.94 14.43
C TYR A 85 5.62 8.92 13.45
N PRO A 86 4.39 9.35 13.72
CA PRO A 86 3.61 9.18 14.96
C PRO A 86 2.77 7.90 15.05
N TYR A 87 2.68 7.12 13.97
CA TYR A 87 1.78 5.96 13.85
C TYR A 87 2.12 4.83 14.83
N ASN A 88 3.40 4.72 15.23
CA ASN A 88 3.88 3.68 16.15
C ASN A 88 3.84 4.06 17.63
N SER A 89 3.34 5.24 18.01
CA SER A 89 3.42 5.76 19.38
C SER A 89 2.83 4.85 20.44
N MET A 90 1.88 3.99 20.08
CA MET A 90 1.26 2.99 20.97
C MET A 90 1.86 1.59 20.83
N CYS A 91 2.78 1.38 19.89
CA CYS A 91 3.47 0.10 19.75
C CYS A 91 4.43 -0.14 20.93
N PRO A 92 4.85 -1.40 21.16
CA PRO A 92 5.75 -1.73 22.27
C PRO A 92 7.04 -0.90 22.25
N TYR A 93 7.45 -0.46 23.45
CA TYR A 93 8.68 0.29 23.64
C TYR A 93 9.90 -0.64 23.68
N PHE A 94 11.00 -0.20 23.05
CA PHE A 94 12.30 -0.86 23.05
C PHE A 94 13.41 0.18 23.26
N ALA A 95 14.18 0.06 24.32
CA ALA A 95 15.28 0.98 24.63
C ALA A 95 16.37 1.02 23.54
N SER A 96 16.53 -0.08 22.78
CA SER A 96 17.49 -0.16 21.68
C SER A 96 17.22 0.81 20.52
N VAL A 97 16.00 1.33 20.42
CA VAL A 97 15.59 2.31 19.38
C VAL A 97 15.10 3.64 19.97
N GLU A 98 15.43 3.91 21.24
CA GLU A 98 15.01 5.15 21.92
C GLU A 98 15.60 6.39 21.23
N SER A 99 16.86 6.35 20.82
CA SER A 99 17.55 7.43 20.12
C SER A 99 17.26 7.48 18.62
N ASP A 100 16.48 6.53 18.08
CA ASP A 100 16.09 6.55 16.68
C ASP A 100 15.06 7.66 16.47
N ARG A 101 15.43 8.66 15.65
CA ARG A 101 14.60 9.87 15.43
C ARG A 101 13.23 9.57 14.81
N TYR A 102 13.07 8.44 14.13
CA TYR A 102 11.84 8.03 13.47
C TYR A 102 11.01 7.09 14.32
N LEU A 103 11.63 6.17 15.02
CA LEU A 103 10.94 5.21 15.88
C LEU A 103 10.62 5.77 17.28
N LYS A 104 11.44 6.72 17.76
CA LYS A 104 11.28 7.38 19.07
C LYS A 104 11.03 6.37 20.21
N GLY A 105 11.76 5.25 20.20
CA GLY A 105 11.70 4.20 21.21
C GLY A 105 10.62 3.14 20.99
N HIS A 106 9.79 3.23 19.97
CA HIS A 106 8.72 2.24 19.73
C HIS A 106 9.00 1.35 18.51
N ALA A 107 8.50 0.13 18.55
CA ALA A 107 8.52 -0.75 17.38
C ALA A 107 7.80 -0.11 16.20
N PRO A 108 8.22 -0.35 14.95
CA PRO A 108 7.42 0.00 13.79
C PRO A 108 6.04 -0.65 13.84
N VAL A 109 5.00 0.04 13.38
CA VAL A 109 3.62 -0.49 13.34
C VAL A 109 3.54 -1.84 12.64
N GLY A 110 4.25 -1.99 11.52
CA GLY A 110 4.15 -3.12 10.60
C GLY A 110 3.23 -2.81 9.42
N CYS A 111 3.72 -3.13 8.21
CA CYS A 111 3.03 -2.80 6.96
C CYS A 111 1.58 -3.32 6.90
N ALA A 112 1.33 -4.50 7.45
CA ALA A 112 0.00 -5.10 7.49
C ALA A 112 -1.00 -4.25 8.32
N ALA A 113 -0.56 -3.76 9.49
CA ALA A 113 -1.42 -2.91 10.32
C ALA A 113 -1.64 -1.55 9.68
N VAL A 114 -0.60 -0.94 9.06
CA VAL A 114 -0.74 0.33 8.35
C VAL A 114 -1.71 0.22 7.18
N ALA A 115 -1.54 -0.78 6.31
CA ALA A 115 -2.43 -1.00 5.17
C ALA A 115 -3.88 -1.21 5.64
N THR A 116 -4.07 -2.04 6.67
CA THR A 116 -5.40 -2.30 7.22
C THR A 116 -6.01 -1.06 7.87
N ALA A 117 -5.23 -0.27 8.62
CA ALA A 117 -5.69 0.94 9.26
C ALA A 117 -6.15 2.00 8.25
N GLN A 118 -5.43 2.16 7.15
CA GLN A 118 -5.81 3.08 6.07
C GLN A 118 -7.13 2.65 5.39
N VAL A 119 -7.32 1.35 5.15
CA VAL A 119 -8.57 0.83 4.58
C VAL A 119 -9.73 0.98 5.57
N VAL A 120 -9.50 0.72 6.86
CA VAL A 120 -10.49 0.96 7.93
C VAL A 120 -10.87 2.43 8.02
N ALA A 121 -9.89 3.34 7.96
CA ALA A 121 -10.12 4.78 7.96
C ALA A 121 -10.90 5.23 6.72
N TYR A 122 -10.63 4.67 5.54
CA TYR A 122 -11.38 4.91 4.32
C TYR A 122 -12.87 4.55 4.47
N TYR A 123 -13.18 3.37 5.06
CA TYR A 123 -14.56 2.97 5.30
C TYR A 123 -15.19 3.62 6.54
N GLN A 124 -14.40 4.33 7.35
CA GLN A 124 -14.82 5.00 8.60
C GLN A 124 -15.58 4.06 9.55
N ARG A 125 -15.18 2.80 9.59
CA ARG A 125 -15.86 1.76 10.35
C ARG A 125 -14.89 0.90 11.13
N PHE A 126 -14.95 1.03 12.46
CA PHE A 126 -14.15 0.24 13.37
C PHE A 126 -14.80 0.19 14.76
N THR A 127 -14.78 -0.97 15.39
CA THR A 127 -15.21 -1.14 16.79
C THR A 127 -13.97 -1.34 17.64
N SER A 128 -13.61 -0.30 18.40
CA SER A 128 -12.45 -0.31 19.29
C SER A 128 -12.61 -1.34 20.41
N SER A 129 -11.52 -2.04 20.72
CA SER A 129 -11.40 -2.85 21.92
C SER A 129 -11.11 -2.01 23.16
N VAL A 130 -10.63 -0.79 22.97
CA VAL A 130 -10.40 0.18 24.04
C VAL A 130 -11.72 0.82 24.46
N ARG A 131 -11.86 1.04 25.76
CA ARG A 131 -13.04 1.70 26.33
C ARG A 131 -12.71 3.16 26.63
N ASP A 132 -13.63 4.03 26.23
CA ASP A 132 -13.61 5.41 26.68
C ASP A 132 -13.78 5.48 28.21
N VAL A 133 -12.89 6.20 28.88
CA VAL A 133 -12.81 6.22 30.35
C VAL A 133 -13.99 6.93 31.00
N HIS A 134 -14.71 7.77 30.28
CA HIS A 134 -15.85 8.53 30.82
C HIS A 134 -17.17 7.81 30.57
N THR A 135 -17.30 7.14 29.43
CA THR A 135 -18.56 6.51 29.02
C THR A 135 -18.59 4.99 29.24
N GLY A 136 -17.42 4.35 29.33
CA GLY A 136 -17.28 2.89 29.35
C GLY A 136 -17.62 2.19 28.05
N LEU A 137 -18.00 2.94 27.01
CA LEU A 137 -18.31 2.42 25.67
C LEU A 137 -17.02 2.22 24.85
N PRO A 138 -17.07 1.45 23.74
CA PRO A 138 -15.94 1.40 22.82
C PRO A 138 -15.52 2.80 22.37
N TYR A 139 -14.20 3.05 22.38
CA TYR A 139 -13.65 4.32 21.92
C TYR A 139 -14.10 4.60 20.47
N LYS A 140 -14.51 5.83 20.21
CA LYS A 140 -14.96 6.28 18.89
C LYS A 140 -13.87 7.11 18.24
N TYR A 141 -13.31 6.62 17.15
CA TYR A 141 -12.32 7.34 16.35
C TYR A 141 -12.97 8.48 15.55
N ASP A 142 -12.31 9.60 15.49
CA ASP A 142 -12.67 10.68 14.56
C ASP A 142 -12.06 10.42 13.17
N PHE A 143 -12.70 9.53 12.41
CA PHE A 143 -12.25 9.20 11.07
C PHE A 143 -12.26 10.40 10.11
N PHE A 144 -13.11 11.39 10.35
CA PHE A 144 -13.09 12.60 9.56
C PHE A 144 -11.78 13.36 9.74
N GLU A 145 -11.34 13.60 10.98
CA GLU A 145 -10.06 14.25 11.26
C GLU A 145 -8.89 13.40 10.80
N LEU A 146 -8.92 12.08 10.99
CA LEU A 146 -7.86 11.18 10.54
C LEU A 146 -7.69 11.19 9.02
N THR A 147 -8.77 11.20 8.25
CA THR A 147 -8.71 11.17 6.78
C THR A 147 -8.51 12.55 6.14
N ARG A 148 -8.93 13.62 6.82
CA ARG A 148 -8.67 15.01 6.42
C ARG A 148 -7.17 15.36 6.50
N ASN A 149 -6.43 14.66 7.35
CA ASN A 149 -4.99 14.80 7.50
C ASN A 149 -4.27 13.59 6.86
N PRO A 150 -4.09 13.57 5.52
CA PRO A 150 -3.55 12.41 4.79
C PRO A 150 -2.21 11.93 5.34
N LYS A 151 -1.41 12.87 5.84
CA LYS A 151 -0.14 12.63 6.53
C LYS A 151 -0.16 13.36 7.86
N ILE A 152 0.14 12.63 8.93
CA ILE A 152 0.26 13.22 10.26
C ILE A 152 1.74 13.53 10.48
N SER A 153 2.04 14.79 10.83
CA SER A 153 3.42 15.24 10.98
C SER A 153 4.14 14.52 12.12
N TYR A 154 5.37 14.10 11.87
CA TYR A 154 6.26 13.52 12.88
C TYR A 154 6.75 14.56 13.91
N GLU A 155 6.50 15.84 13.67
CA GLU A 155 6.85 16.95 14.58
C GLU A 155 5.80 17.15 15.68
N LEU A 156 4.60 16.56 15.52
CA LEU A 156 3.56 16.63 16.54
C LEU A 156 3.98 15.84 17.78
N ASP A 157 3.62 16.38 18.94
CA ASP A 157 3.85 15.72 20.22
C ASP A 157 2.88 14.55 20.44
N ARG A 158 3.26 13.64 21.33
CA ARG A 158 2.43 12.45 21.68
C ARG A 158 1.07 12.82 22.26
N ASP A 159 0.97 13.96 22.92
CA ASP A 159 -0.28 14.45 23.52
C ASP A 159 -1.23 15.05 22.50
N ASN A 160 -0.81 15.17 21.23
CA ASN A 160 -1.68 15.64 20.17
C ASN A 160 -2.77 14.58 19.89
N PRO A 161 -4.05 14.99 19.86
CA PRO A 161 -5.17 14.05 19.63
C PRO A 161 -5.03 13.21 18.35
N LEU A 162 -4.53 13.78 17.25
CA LEU A 162 -4.31 13.04 16.00
C LEU A 162 -3.26 11.95 16.15
N VAL A 163 -2.18 12.23 16.91
CA VAL A 163 -1.12 11.24 17.18
C VAL A 163 -1.68 10.11 18.03
N PHE A 164 -2.45 10.43 19.06
CA PHE A 164 -3.12 9.44 19.88
C PHE A 164 -4.05 8.56 19.03
N GLU A 165 -4.98 9.16 18.29
CA GLU A 165 -5.97 8.41 17.52
C GLU A 165 -5.36 7.51 16.46
N VAL A 166 -4.44 8.03 15.63
CA VAL A 166 -3.85 7.23 14.57
C VAL A 166 -3.00 6.09 15.12
N SER A 167 -2.21 6.37 16.16
CA SER A 167 -1.35 5.33 16.74
C SER A 167 -2.15 4.28 17.49
N GLN A 168 -3.22 4.67 18.18
CA GLN A 168 -4.13 3.75 18.85
C GLN A 168 -4.84 2.84 17.83
N LEU A 169 -5.36 3.39 16.75
CA LEU A 169 -5.98 2.61 15.67
C LEU A 169 -5.00 1.61 15.05
N CYS A 170 -3.80 2.05 14.71
CA CYS A 170 -2.75 1.20 14.16
C CYS A 170 -2.37 0.06 15.12
N TYR A 171 -2.22 0.38 16.40
CA TYR A 171 -1.89 -0.59 17.44
C TYR A 171 -3.00 -1.63 17.65
N GLU A 172 -4.26 -1.21 17.79
CA GLU A 172 -5.39 -2.13 17.96
C GLU A 172 -5.52 -3.09 16.77
N ILE A 173 -5.35 -2.59 15.55
CA ILE A 173 -5.35 -3.42 14.35
C ILE A 173 -4.16 -4.38 14.37
N GLY A 174 -2.99 -3.91 14.77
CA GLY A 174 -1.80 -4.75 14.90
C GLY A 174 -1.99 -5.90 15.90
N VAL A 175 -2.58 -5.61 17.07
CA VAL A 175 -2.97 -6.63 18.05
C VAL A 175 -4.01 -7.59 17.48
N GLY A 176 -5.04 -7.06 16.82
CA GLY A 176 -6.11 -7.86 16.22
C GLY A 176 -5.62 -8.80 15.12
N CYS A 177 -4.68 -8.35 14.30
CA CYS A 177 -4.00 -9.14 13.27
C CYS A 177 -2.88 -10.03 13.82
N GLN A 178 -2.60 -9.98 15.12
CA GLN A 178 -1.53 -10.75 15.79
C GLN A 178 -0.12 -10.42 15.25
N ILE A 179 0.16 -9.14 15.02
CA ILE A 179 1.50 -8.70 14.65
C ILE A 179 2.49 -9.00 15.77
N LYS A 180 3.64 -9.54 15.40
CA LYS A 180 4.78 -9.78 16.30
C LYS A 180 5.76 -8.62 16.17
N TRP A 181 5.89 -7.84 17.24
CA TRP A 181 6.78 -6.70 17.29
C TRP A 181 8.17 -7.07 17.83
N SER A 182 9.17 -6.47 17.23
CA SER A 182 10.54 -6.35 17.75
C SER A 182 10.97 -4.89 17.63
N ASP A 183 12.17 -4.59 18.09
CA ASP A 183 12.69 -3.22 18.08
C ASP A 183 12.72 -2.57 16.68
N ARG A 184 12.81 -3.38 15.61
CA ARG A 184 12.92 -2.89 14.22
C ARG A 184 11.87 -3.43 13.27
N LYS A 185 10.92 -4.22 13.73
CA LYS A 185 9.95 -4.87 12.86
C LYS A 185 8.59 -5.07 13.54
N GLY A 186 7.52 -4.76 12.80
CA GLY A 186 6.20 -5.32 13.05
C GLY A 186 5.91 -6.40 11.99
N ASN A 187 5.96 -7.67 12.36
CA ASN A 187 5.88 -8.80 11.43
C ASN A 187 4.55 -9.54 11.52
N LEU A 188 3.94 -9.79 10.36
CA LEU A 188 2.78 -10.66 10.22
C LEU A 188 3.24 -11.99 9.59
N ASP A 189 2.98 -13.10 10.26
CA ASP A 189 3.37 -14.44 9.80
C ASP A 189 2.41 -15.00 8.75
N ASP A 190 1.13 -14.58 8.77
CA ASP A 190 0.10 -15.02 7.84
C ASP A 190 -0.83 -13.85 7.46
N PRO A 191 -0.80 -13.37 6.21
CA PRO A 191 -1.67 -12.27 5.75
C PRO A 191 -3.17 -12.54 5.90
N ARG A 192 -3.60 -13.81 5.91
CA ARG A 192 -5.01 -14.19 6.11
C ARG A 192 -5.57 -13.76 7.46
N LYS A 193 -4.72 -13.49 8.44
CA LYS A 193 -5.11 -12.95 9.74
C LYS A 193 -5.80 -11.59 9.63
N ILE A 194 -5.44 -10.77 8.62
CA ILE A 194 -6.12 -9.51 8.34
C ILE A 194 -7.60 -9.78 8.04
N ALA A 195 -7.87 -10.65 7.06
CA ALA A 195 -9.23 -10.98 6.68
C ALA A 195 -10.01 -11.63 7.83
N THR A 196 -9.39 -12.55 8.55
CA THR A 196 -9.99 -13.18 9.74
C THR A 196 -10.37 -12.16 10.80
N TYR A 197 -9.47 -11.22 11.12
CA TYR A 197 -9.75 -10.16 12.10
C TYR A 197 -10.88 -9.24 11.64
N LEU A 198 -10.81 -8.75 10.41
CA LEU A 198 -11.79 -7.82 9.88
C LEU A 198 -13.18 -8.47 9.74
N THR A 199 -13.27 -9.73 9.35
CA THR A 199 -14.57 -10.43 9.24
C THR A 199 -15.12 -10.80 10.61
N SER A 200 -14.33 -11.46 11.46
CA SER A 200 -14.83 -12.04 12.71
C SER A 200 -15.01 -11.03 13.83
N LYS A 201 -14.25 -9.93 13.84
CA LYS A 201 -14.24 -8.93 14.92
C LYS A 201 -14.80 -7.58 14.50
N GLN A 202 -14.66 -7.21 13.25
CA GLN A 202 -15.07 -5.91 12.76
C GLN A 202 -16.29 -5.95 11.84
N GLY A 203 -16.76 -7.16 11.50
CA GLY A 203 -17.98 -7.39 10.72
C GLY A 203 -17.88 -6.93 9.26
N TYR A 204 -16.67 -6.91 8.69
CA TYR A 204 -16.47 -6.68 7.25
C TYR A 204 -16.86 -7.93 6.46
N SER A 205 -17.39 -7.73 5.26
CA SER A 205 -17.49 -8.78 4.25
C SER A 205 -16.26 -8.70 3.36
N ILE A 206 -15.41 -9.72 3.39
CA ILE A 206 -14.14 -9.74 2.68
C ILE A 206 -14.10 -10.92 1.73
N GLU A 207 -13.72 -10.67 0.49
CA GLU A 207 -13.29 -11.71 -0.44
C GLU A 207 -11.78 -11.91 -0.30
N CYS A 208 -11.36 -13.14 -0.06
CA CYS A 208 -9.95 -13.54 -0.05
C CYS A 208 -9.64 -14.36 -1.28
N ASP A 209 -8.66 -13.90 -2.06
CA ASP A 209 -8.03 -14.72 -3.08
C ASP A 209 -6.79 -15.37 -2.44
N ASN A 210 -6.78 -16.70 -2.38
CA ASN A 210 -5.66 -17.47 -1.83
C ASN A 210 -4.66 -17.90 -2.90
N ASP A 211 -4.89 -17.44 -4.14
CA ASP A 211 -4.07 -17.82 -5.29
C ASP A 211 -2.87 -16.88 -5.44
N ALA A 212 -1.75 -17.46 -5.85
CA ALA A 212 -0.56 -16.69 -6.25
C ALA A 212 -0.84 -15.76 -7.44
N ASN A 213 -1.95 -15.97 -8.15
CA ASN A 213 -2.39 -15.20 -9.31
C ASN A 213 -3.61 -14.37 -8.96
N VAL A 214 -3.46 -13.06 -8.98
CA VAL A 214 -4.57 -12.11 -8.80
C VAL A 214 -5.40 -12.07 -10.08
N ASP A 215 -6.71 -12.33 -10.00
CA ASP A 215 -7.62 -12.04 -11.10
C ASP A 215 -7.73 -10.52 -11.28
N ILE A 216 -6.94 -10.00 -12.23
CA ILE A 216 -6.85 -8.57 -12.51
C ILE A 216 -8.19 -7.95 -12.91
N ASN A 217 -9.06 -8.72 -13.56
CA ASN A 217 -10.37 -8.24 -13.96
C ASN A 217 -11.32 -8.13 -12.75
N LYS A 218 -11.24 -9.09 -11.82
CA LYS A 218 -11.97 -9.05 -10.55
C LYS A 218 -11.47 -7.88 -9.69
N LEU A 219 -10.16 -7.72 -9.56
CA LEU A 219 -9.53 -6.60 -8.87
C LEU A 219 -10.01 -5.26 -9.45
N SER A 220 -9.94 -5.10 -10.77
CA SER A 220 -10.39 -3.90 -11.46
C SER A 220 -11.85 -3.57 -11.17
N ARG A 221 -12.76 -4.56 -11.29
CA ARG A 221 -14.18 -4.36 -10.96
C ARG A 221 -14.41 -3.94 -9.51
N ASN A 222 -13.67 -4.51 -8.58
CA ASN A 222 -13.79 -4.17 -7.15
C ASN A 222 -13.30 -2.75 -6.88
N ILE A 223 -12.15 -2.37 -7.43
CA ILE A 223 -11.63 -1.01 -7.27
C ILE A 223 -12.56 0.02 -7.91
N GLN A 224 -13.11 -0.24 -9.11
CA GLN A 224 -14.07 0.66 -9.76
C GLN A 224 -15.34 0.86 -8.93
N ARG A 225 -15.71 -0.09 -8.07
CA ARG A 225 -16.84 0.00 -7.13
C ARG A 225 -16.46 0.71 -5.82
N GLY A 226 -15.22 1.20 -5.69
CA GLY A 226 -14.73 1.85 -4.48
C GLY A 226 -14.25 0.88 -3.40
N ASN A 227 -13.92 -0.36 -3.77
CA ASN A 227 -13.42 -1.35 -2.82
C ASN A 227 -11.89 -1.52 -2.97
N PRO A 228 -11.08 -0.89 -2.09
CA PRO A 228 -9.64 -1.10 -2.07
C PRO A 228 -9.28 -2.56 -1.76
N HIS A 229 -8.15 -2.99 -2.29
CA HIS A 229 -7.64 -4.35 -2.10
C HIS A 229 -6.34 -4.32 -1.29
N ILE A 230 -6.29 -5.07 -0.18
CA ILE A 230 -5.06 -5.27 0.58
C ILE A 230 -4.33 -6.46 -0.03
N SER A 231 -3.12 -6.23 -0.50
CA SER A 231 -2.26 -7.24 -1.11
C SER A 231 -1.05 -7.54 -0.26
N ALA A 232 -0.55 -8.78 -0.36
CA ALA A 232 0.65 -9.20 0.32
C ALA A 232 1.58 -9.94 -0.65
N GLY A 233 2.87 -9.70 -0.52
CA GLY A 233 3.90 -10.39 -1.27
C GLY A 233 5.07 -10.80 -0.38
N THR A 234 5.69 -11.93 -0.68
CA THR A 234 6.84 -12.45 0.06
C THR A 234 8.04 -12.66 -0.84
N ARG A 235 9.21 -12.45 -0.29
CA ARG A 235 10.50 -12.79 -0.90
C ARG A 235 11.12 -13.96 -0.15
N LYS A 236 11.65 -14.94 -0.86
CA LYS A 236 12.28 -16.11 -0.23
C LYS A 236 13.70 -15.85 0.26
N LYS A 237 14.47 -15.02 -0.45
CA LYS A 237 15.88 -14.76 -0.10
C LYS A 237 16.25 -13.30 -0.30
N PRO A 238 16.61 -12.52 0.75
CA PRO A 238 16.35 -12.83 2.16
C PRO A 238 14.85 -12.87 2.44
N GLN A 239 14.42 -13.72 3.36
CA GLN A 239 13.00 -13.85 3.70
C GLN A 239 12.46 -12.50 4.20
N SER A 240 11.57 -11.91 3.43
CA SER A 240 10.90 -10.66 3.77
C SER A 240 9.55 -10.63 3.08
N GLY A 241 8.59 -9.94 3.69
CA GLY A 241 7.25 -9.74 3.13
C GLY A 241 6.88 -8.26 3.20
N HIS A 242 5.90 -7.90 2.41
CA HIS A 242 5.27 -6.59 2.49
C HIS A 242 3.78 -6.70 2.23
N VAL A 243 3.02 -5.80 2.87
CA VAL A 243 1.58 -5.66 2.66
C VAL A 243 1.33 -4.22 2.21
N TRP A 244 0.53 -4.05 1.17
CA TRP A 244 0.20 -2.74 0.57
C TRP A 244 -1.25 -2.70 0.11
N ILE A 245 -1.69 -1.56 -0.41
CA ILE A 245 -3.05 -1.37 -0.91
C ILE A 245 -3.01 -1.11 -2.42
N TRP A 246 -3.92 -1.74 -3.15
CA TRP A 246 -4.33 -1.32 -4.48
C TRP A 246 -5.69 -0.64 -4.39
N ASP A 247 -5.75 0.63 -4.75
CA ASP A 247 -6.94 1.47 -4.55
C ASP A 247 -7.29 2.34 -5.74
N GLY A 248 -6.61 2.15 -6.86
CA GLY A 248 -6.95 2.80 -8.11
C GLY A 248 -6.67 1.89 -9.31
N VAL A 249 -7.40 2.10 -10.38
CA VAL A 249 -7.25 1.36 -11.64
C VAL A 249 -7.44 2.29 -12.83
N GLN A 250 -6.58 2.13 -13.83
CA GLN A 250 -6.72 2.73 -15.14
C GLN A 250 -6.97 1.63 -16.16
N VAL A 251 -8.02 1.76 -16.95
CA VAL A 251 -8.34 0.85 -18.03
C VAL A 251 -8.32 1.57 -19.36
N ASN A 252 -8.02 0.86 -20.45
CA ASN A 252 -8.13 1.38 -21.80
C ASN A 252 -9.57 1.30 -22.34
N ALA A 253 -9.79 1.73 -23.56
CA ALA A 253 -11.11 1.68 -24.21
C ALA A 253 -11.69 0.26 -24.35
N ASN A 254 -10.83 -0.77 -24.33
CA ASN A 254 -11.22 -2.18 -24.37
C ASN A 254 -11.47 -2.78 -22.98
N SER A 255 -11.49 -1.94 -21.93
CA SER A 255 -11.61 -2.38 -20.53
C SER A 255 -10.42 -3.21 -20.02
N GLU A 256 -9.29 -3.22 -20.72
CA GLU A 256 -8.07 -3.86 -20.24
C GLU A 256 -7.37 -2.96 -19.23
N VAL A 257 -6.94 -3.53 -18.10
CA VAL A 257 -6.20 -2.79 -17.07
C VAL A 257 -4.81 -2.41 -17.59
N THR A 258 -4.51 -1.14 -17.54
CA THR A 258 -3.21 -0.60 -17.98
C THR A 258 -2.30 -0.25 -16.81
N LEU A 259 -2.87 0.35 -15.75
CA LEU A 259 -2.15 0.69 -14.52
C LEU A 259 -3.04 0.42 -13.31
N VAL A 260 -2.39 0.14 -12.19
CA VAL A 260 -3.02 0.15 -10.85
C VAL A 260 -2.33 1.16 -9.96
N HIS A 261 -3.09 1.80 -9.08
CA HIS A 261 -2.54 2.64 -8.04
C HIS A 261 -2.18 1.80 -6.83
N CYS A 262 -0.94 1.98 -6.35
CA CYS A 262 -0.38 1.33 -5.18
C CYS A 262 -0.13 2.36 -4.08
N ASN A 263 -0.71 2.14 -2.90
CA ASN A 263 -0.31 2.81 -1.67
C ASN A 263 0.57 1.83 -0.89
N TRP A 264 1.86 2.14 -0.83
CA TRP A 264 2.88 1.24 -0.26
C TRP A 264 2.92 1.25 1.27
N GLY A 265 2.23 2.19 1.93
CA GLY A 265 2.26 2.35 3.38
C GLY A 265 3.63 2.78 3.92
N HIS A 266 4.39 3.51 3.11
CA HIS A 266 5.71 4.01 3.47
C HIS A 266 5.76 5.52 3.63
N GLY A 267 4.71 6.27 3.54
CA GLY A 267 4.66 7.72 3.66
C GLY A 267 6.03 8.39 3.92
N PHE A 268 6.18 9.66 3.81
CA PHE A 268 7.50 10.28 3.95
C PHE A 268 8.07 10.16 5.37
N THR A 269 8.94 9.16 5.62
CA THR A 269 9.76 9.03 6.84
C THR A 269 11.04 8.25 6.57
N SER A 270 12.01 8.32 7.46
CA SER A 270 13.29 7.57 7.41
C SER A 270 14.09 7.72 6.11
N GLY A 271 13.94 8.83 5.40
CA GLY A 271 14.61 9.04 4.11
C GLY A 271 14.07 8.14 3.00
N ILE A 272 12.83 7.64 3.14
CA ILE A 272 12.03 7.02 2.09
C ILE A 272 11.00 8.05 1.66
N SER A 273 10.98 8.40 0.40
CA SER A 273 9.94 9.28 -0.13
C SER A 273 8.64 8.50 -0.36
N ASP A 274 7.53 9.22 -0.33
CA ASP A 274 6.22 8.68 -0.69
C ASP A 274 6.22 8.33 -2.19
N SER A 275 6.33 7.06 -2.49
CA SER A 275 6.32 6.53 -3.86
C SER A 275 4.98 5.89 -4.21
N ASP A 276 3.93 6.22 -3.47
CA ASP A 276 2.57 5.84 -3.87
C ASP A 276 2.30 6.35 -5.30
N GLY A 277 1.68 5.53 -6.12
CA GLY A 277 1.53 5.89 -7.53
C GLY A 277 0.97 4.77 -8.40
N TRP A 278 1.07 4.98 -9.69
CA TRP A 278 0.49 4.13 -10.71
C TRP A 278 1.55 3.25 -11.36
N TYR A 279 1.30 1.95 -11.43
CA TYR A 279 2.25 0.95 -11.90
C TYR A 279 1.57 -0.07 -12.81
N THR A 280 2.31 -0.60 -13.79
CA THR A 280 1.85 -1.76 -14.56
C THR A 280 1.83 -3.00 -13.67
N ILE A 281 0.76 -3.79 -13.78
CA ILE A 281 0.57 -4.98 -12.94
C ILE A 281 0.93 -6.29 -13.63
N SER A 282 1.11 -6.26 -14.94
CA SER A 282 1.11 -7.43 -15.80
C SER A 282 2.13 -8.54 -15.46
N ARG A 283 2.95 -8.38 -14.43
CA ARG A 283 3.82 -9.42 -13.89
C ARG A 283 4.30 -9.18 -12.45
N MET A 284 3.56 -8.46 -11.61
CA MET A 284 3.75 -8.61 -10.17
C MET A 284 3.46 -10.07 -9.72
N GLU A 285 2.81 -10.82 -10.60
CA GLU A 285 2.37 -12.20 -10.45
C GLU A 285 3.37 -13.24 -10.93
N GLN A 286 4.36 -12.89 -11.75
CA GLN A 286 5.40 -13.86 -12.09
C GLN A 286 6.56 -13.72 -11.12
N PRO A 287 6.90 -14.83 -10.44
CA PRO A 287 8.09 -14.83 -9.62
C PRO A 287 9.28 -14.45 -10.50
N ASP A 288 10.05 -13.45 -10.09
CA ASP A 288 11.48 -13.47 -10.29
C ASP A 288 11.91 -14.94 -10.06
N PRO A 289 12.69 -15.60 -10.93
CA PRO A 289 13.14 -16.97 -10.69
C PRO A 289 13.81 -17.12 -9.32
N ASP A 290 14.24 -16.03 -8.69
CA ASP A 290 14.65 -15.95 -7.30
C ASP A 290 13.47 -15.70 -6.31
N MET A 291 12.25 -15.45 -6.81
CA MET A 291 11.01 -15.37 -6.06
C MET A 291 10.11 -16.55 -6.46
N GLN A 292 10.18 -17.63 -5.71
CA GLN A 292 9.17 -18.70 -5.80
C GLN A 292 8.09 -18.47 -4.72
N PRO A 293 6.82 -18.88 -4.99
CA PRO A 293 5.68 -18.69 -4.10
C PRO A 293 5.86 -19.28 -2.71
#